data_e95577b3a039e5c392810405f0bc48ee
#
_entry.id   e95577b3a039e5c392810405f0bc48ee
#
_cell.length_a   1.000
_cell.length_b   1.000
_cell.length_c   1.000
_cell.angle_alpha   90.00
_cell.angle_beta   90.00
_cell.angle_gamma   90.00
#
_symmetry.space_group_name_H-M   'P 1'
#
loop_
_entity.id
_entity.type
_entity.pdbx_description
1 polymer ?
#
loop_
_entity_poly.entity_id
_entity_poly.type
_entity_poly.pdbx_seq_one_letter_code
_entity_poly.pdbx_strand_id
1 'polypeptide(L)'
;LAGTKQVVEAATNAGVFAMEAMWTRFLPAVAAAREVVAWGRIGQVLGVQGDLCAFRPYDPNNRLWDPATGGGAVLDLGVYVISMAQDFLGNSRDVHCVGRYAPNGVESAATINVAYVGGGTAALTCGFDVHGPGRMIILGTKGWVEVQPRFHHPTTISVHRSGVLPRIIEAKQIARGYAH
;
A
#
# COMPACT_ATOMS: atom_id res chain seq x y z
N LEU A 1 8.73 12.28 12.23
CA LEU A 1 8.86 13.18 11.07
C LEU A 1 10.11 14.09 11.13
N ALA A 2 10.49 14.64 12.31
CA ALA A 2 11.69 15.49 12.41
C ALA A 2 12.96 14.71 12.04
N GLY A 3 13.16 13.51 12.61
CA GLY A 3 14.29 12.65 12.28
C GLY A 3 14.36 12.25 10.81
N THR A 4 13.22 11.99 10.17
CA THR A 4 13.16 11.67 8.73
C THR A 4 13.68 12.82 7.89
N LYS A 5 13.31 14.08 8.22
CA LYS A 5 13.85 15.28 7.53
C LYS A 5 15.35 15.38 7.67
N GLN A 6 15.89 15.18 8.88
CA GLN A 6 17.33 15.20 9.11
C GLN A 6 18.08 14.15 8.28
N VAL A 7 17.54 12.93 8.16
CA VAL A 7 18.15 11.88 7.32
C VAL A 7 18.14 12.29 5.85
N VAL A 8 17.00 12.80 5.34
CA VAL A 8 16.89 13.27 3.95
C VAL A 8 17.85 14.41 3.66
N GLU A 9 17.93 15.40 4.55
CA GLU A 9 18.86 16.53 4.43
C GLU A 9 20.31 16.07 4.44
N ALA A 10 20.68 15.17 5.36
CA ALA A 10 22.03 14.62 5.42
C ALA A 10 22.41 13.86 4.14
N ALA A 11 21.51 13.03 3.62
CA ALA A 11 21.73 12.30 2.37
C ALA A 11 21.87 13.26 1.17
N THR A 12 21.01 14.28 1.09
CA THR A 12 21.07 15.29 0.04
C THR A 12 22.40 16.06 0.08
N ASN A 13 22.82 16.50 1.26
CA ASN A 13 24.08 17.24 1.44
C ASN A 13 25.31 16.39 1.13
N ALA A 14 25.23 15.08 1.42
CA ALA A 14 26.31 14.14 1.11
C ALA A 14 26.29 13.63 -0.36
N GLY A 15 25.25 13.96 -1.15
CA GLY A 15 25.10 13.49 -2.52
C GLY A 15 24.90 11.96 -2.62
N VAL A 16 24.35 11.32 -1.57
CA VAL A 16 24.12 9.88 -1.55
C VAL A 16 22.64 9.56 -1.71
N PHE A 17 22.37 8.37 -2.26
CA PHE A 17 20.99 7.87 -2.39
C PHE A 17 20.42 7.50 -1.02
N ALA A 18 19.20 7.94 -0.75
CA ALA A 18 18.40 7.52 0.41
C ALA A 18 16.96 7.31 0.00
N MET A 19 16.36 6.22 0.47
CA MET A 19 15.00 5.84 0.15
C MET A 19 14.38 5.11 1.34
N GLU A 20 13.08 5.33 1.57
CA GLU A 20 12.30 4.49 2.48
C GLU A 20 12.26 3.05 1.99
N ALA A 21 12.47 2.10 2.91
CA ALA A 21 12.51 0.66 2.59
C ALA A 21 11.10 0.08 2.31
N MET A 22 10.40 0.64 1.32
CA MET A 22 9.07 0.18 0.90
C MET A 22 9.22 -1.06 -0.01
N TRP A 23 9.68 -2.15 0.57
CA TRP A 23 10.05 -3.40 -0.08
C TRP A 23 8.97 -4.00 -0.98
N THR A 24 7.68 -3.85 -0.63
CA THR A 24 6.54 -4.33 -1.43
C THR A 24 6.61 -3.86 -2.88
N ARG A 25 7.09 -2.64 -3.13
CA ARG A 25 7.22 -2.08 -4.48
C ARG A 25 8.17 -2.86 -5.39
N PHE A 26 9.12 -3.57 -4.82
CA PHE A 26 10.17 -4.29 -5.56
C PHE A 26 9.86 -5.78 -5.74
N LEU A 27 8.76 -6.27 -5.19
CA LEU A 27 8.39 -7.68 -5.29
C LEU A 27 7.99 -8.08 -6.71
N PRO A 28 8.38 -9.28 -7.18
CA PRO A 28 8.10 -9.74 -8.53
C PRO A 28 6.62 -9.71 -8.92
N ALA A 29 5.71 -10.03 -8.00
CA ALA A 29 4.28 -9.98 -8.27
C ALA A 29 3.78 -8.53 -8.49
N VAL A 30 4.34 -7.55 -7.77
CA VAL A 30 4.01 -6.14 -7.96
C VAL A 30 4.62 -5.63 -9.27
N ALA A 31 5.84 -6.05 -9.63
CA ALA A 31 6.44 -5.76 -10.92
C ALA A 31 5.58 -6.31 -12.08
N ALA A 32 5.10 -7.57 -11.97
CA ALA A 32 4.19 -8.16 -12.95
C ALA A 32 2.87 -7.37 -13.06
N ALA A 33 2.33 -6.86 -11.96
CA ALA A 33 1.14 -6.00 -11.99
C ALA A 33 1.39 -4.69 -12.76
N ARG A 34 2.55 -4.04 -12.55
CA ARG A 34 2.96 -2.85 -13.33
C ARG A 34 3.09 -3.15 -14.82
N GLU A 35 3.70 -4.27 -15.19
CA GLU A 35 3.81 -4.69 -16.59
C GLU A 35 2.44 -4.88 -17.25
N VAL A 36 1.50 -5.56 -16.57
CA VAL A 36 0.13 -5.74 -17.05
C VAL A 36 -0.55 -4.38 -17.31
N VAL A 37 -0.35 -3.42 -16.40
CA VAL A 37 -0.87 -2.04 -16.55
C VAL A 37 -0.17 -1.32 -17.69
N ALA A 38 1.16 -1.35 -17.77
CA ALA A 38 1.95 -0.68 -18.78
C ALA A 38 1.64 -1.19 -20.21
N TRP A 39 1.34 -2.48 -20.35
CA TRP A 39 0.90 -3.08 -21.62
C TRP A 39 -0.58 -2.77 -21.96
N GLY A 40 -1.27 -1.96 -21.18
CA GLY A 40 -2.66 -1.56 -21.42
C GLY A 40 -3.67 -2.71 -21.31
N ARG A 41 -3.32 -3.81 -20.65
CA ARG A 41 -4.16 -5.02 -20.57
C ARG A 41 -5.50 -4.78 -19.88
N ILE A 42 -5.54 -3.83 -18.94
CA ILE A 42 -6.76 -3.41 -18.23
C ILE A 42 -7.25 -2.01 -18.63
N GLY A 43 -6.66 -1.42 -19.68
CA GLY A 43 -6.96 -0.06 -20.11
C GLY A 43 -6.36 1.00 -19.19
N GLN A 44 -6.97 2.19 -19.15
CA GLN A 44 -6.55 3.27 -18.26
C GLN A 44 -6.89 2.93 -16.81
N VAL A 45 -5.93 3.05 -15.92
CA VAL A 45 -6.16 2.88 -14.47
C VAL A 45 -6.85 4.13 -13.91
N LEU A 46 -8.00 3.93 -13.30
CA LEU A 46 -8.81 5.01 -12.70
C LEU A 46 -9.14 4.76 -11.23
N GLY A 47 -8.81 3.61 -10.69
CA GLY A 47 -9.10 3.32 -9.29
C GLY A 47 -8.13 2.34 -8.66
N VAL A 48 -7.98 2.47 -7.34
CA VAL A 48 -7.31 1.47 -6.50
C VAL A 48 -8.16 1.24 -5.26
N GLN A 49 -8.38 -0.03 -4.92
CA GLN A 49 -8.99 -0.43 -3.67
C GLN A 49 -8.03 -1.35 -2.91
N GLY A 50 -7.88 -1.11 -1.61
CA GLY A 50 -6.98 -1.98 -0.84
C GLY A 50 -7.20 -1.92 0.65
N ASP A 51 -6.86 -3.01 1.30
CA ASP A 51 -6.84 -3.08 2.75
C ASP A 51 -5.57 -3.75 3.27
N LEU A 52 -5.13 -3.29 4.43
CA LEU A 52 -4.16 -4.01 5.24
C LEU A 52 -4.56 -3.88 6.71
N CYS A 53 -5.25 -4.90 7.20
CA CYS A 53 -5.69 -4.98 8.58
C CYS A 53 -5.12 -6.24 9.24
N ALA A 54 -4.56 -6.06 10.42
CA ALA A 54 -4.00 -7.15 11.20
C ALA A 54 -4.28 -6.91 12.68
N PHE A 55 -5.17 -7.70 13.26
CA PHE A 55 -5.56 -7.54 14.64
C PHE A 55 -4.35 -7.56 15.57
N ARG A 56 -4.23 -6.52 16.39
CA ARG A 56 -3.21 -6.33 17.42
C ARG A 56 -3.94 -5.88 18.69
N PRO A 57 -3.93 -6.68 19.74
CA PRO A 57 -4.47 -6.25 21.04
C PRO A 57 -3.82 -4.94 21.48
N TYR A 58 -4.64 -4.04 22.06
CA TYR A 58 -4.09 -2.82 22.62
C TYR A 58 -3.17 -3.15 23.82
N ASP A 59 -1.94 -2.68 23.74
CA ASP A 59 -0.94 -2.76 24.80
C ASP A 59 -0.15 -1.44 24.81
N PRO A 60 -0.31 -0.58 25.82
CA PRO A 60 0.36 0.71 25.88
C PRO A 60 1.90 0.61 25.98
N ASN A 61 2.45 -0.56 26.31
CA ASN A 61 3.90 -0.79 26.35
C ASN A 61 4.46 -1.29 25.00
N ASN A 62 3.61 -1.57 24.03
CA ASN A 62 4.04 -2.01 22.71
C ASN A 62 4.28 -0.81 21.79
N ARG A 63 5.40 -0.80 21.05
CA ARG A 63 5.76 0.28 20.11
C ARG A 63 4.66 0.64 19.11
N LEU A 64 3.82 -0.32 18.73
CA LEU A 64 2.72 -0.10 17.79
C LEU A 64 1.65 0.86 18.33
N TRP A 65 1.59 1.00 19.65
CA TRP A 65 0.64 1.84 20.35
C TRP A 65 1.29 3.03 21.07
N ASP A 66 2.61 3.22 20.89
CA ASP A 66 3.36 4.30 21.52
C ASP A 66 3.46 5.52 20.57
N PRO A 67 2.79 6.64 20.91
CA PRO A 67 2.84 7.84 20.09
C PRO A 67 4.25 8.45 20.00
N ALA A 68 5.12 8.23 20.99
CA ALA A 68 6.48 8.76 21.01
C ALA A 68 7.38 8.07 19.96
N THR A 69 7.10 6.83 19.63
CA THR A 69 7.84 6.04 18.62
C THR A 69 7.16 6.03 17.24
N GLY A 70 6.09 6.80 17.06
CA GLY A 70 5.34 6.82 15.81
C GLY A 70 4.42 5.62 15.66
N GLY A 71 3.84 5.12 16.75
CA GLY A 71 2.82 4.07 16.74
C GLY A 71 1.56 4.53 15.98
N GLY A 72 0.75 3.56 15.60
CA GLY A 72 -0.50 3.76 14.89
C GLY A 72 -0.61 2.93 13.60
N ALA A 73 -1.83 2.57 13.27
CA ALA A 73 -2.11 1.71 12.12
C ALA A 73 -1.77 2.38 10.78
N VAL A 74 -1.85 3.70 10.69
CA VAL A 74 -1.54 4.42 9.44
C VAL A 74 -0.06 4.36 9.12
N LEU A 75 0.81 4.58 10.12
CA LEU A 75 2.27 4.55 9.90
C LEU A 75 2.83 3.12 9.78
N ASP A 76 2.20 2.12 10.38
CA ASP A 76 2.68 0.73 10.32
C ASP A 76 2.08 -0.06 9.15
N LEU A 77 0.77 0.07 8.90
CA LEU A 77 0.05 -0.67 7.86
C LEU A 77 -0.45 0.22 6.71
N GLY A 78 -0.90 1.43 7.03
CA GLY A 78 -1.45 2.36 6.05
C GLY A 78 -0.45 2.77 4.98
N VAL A 79 0.83 2.88 5.34
CA VAL A 79 1.91 3.20 4.39
C VAL A 79 1.95 2.24 3.20
N TYR A 80 1.61 0.96 3.39
CA TYR A 80 1.61 -0.03 2.31
C TYR A 80 0.47 0.21 1.33
N VAL A 81 -0.77 0.41 1.80
CA VAL A 81 -1.92 0.67 0.92
C VAL A 81 -1.77 2.01 0.20
N ILE A 82 -1.27 3.05 0.90
CA ILE A 82 -1.02 4.38 0.33
C ILE A 82 0.09 4.30 -0.73
N SER A 83 1.21 3.65 -0.41
CA SER A 83 2.33 3.49 -1.34
C SER A 83 1.93 2.76 -2.61
N MET A 84 1.14 1.68 -2.50
CA MET A 84 0.66 0.94 -3.66
C MET A 84 -0.33 1.76 -4.50
N ALA A 85 -1.25 2.48 -3.88
CA ALA A 85 -2.16 3.35 -4.62
C ALA A 85 -1.40 4.45 -5.38
N GLN A 86 -0.41 5.06 -4.75
CA GLN A 86 0.46 6.07 -5.38
C GLN A 86 1.30 5.49 -6.53
N ASP A 87 1.73 4.24 -6.44
CA ASP A 87 2.51 3.56 -7.48
C ASP A 87 1.73 3.46 -8.82
N PHE A 88 0.42 3.27 -8.75
CA PHE A 88 -0.45 3.13 -9.93
C PHE A 88 -1.17 4.41 -10.36
N LEU A 89 -1.41 5.34 -9.44
CA LEU A 89 -2.21 6.56 -9.69
C LEU A 89 -1.39 7.85 -9.66
N GLY A 90 -0.14 7.80 -9.22
CA GLY A 90 0.76 8.95 -9.15
C GLY A 90 0.53 9.87 -7.95
N ASN A 91 0.63 11.18 -8.15
CA ASN A 91 0.55 12.17 -7.08
C ASN A 91 -0.90 12.39 -6.61
N SER A 92 -1.09 12.36 -5.29
CA SER A 92 -2.36 12.69 -4.66
C SER A 92 -2.68 14.19 -4.79
N ARG A 93 -3.96 14.50 -4.89
CA ARG A 93 -4.50 15.87 -4.89
C ARG A 93 -5.26 16.18 -3.61
N ASP A 94 -6.21 15.31 -3.23
CA ASP A 94 -7.05 15.47 -2.06
C ASP A 94 -7.10 14.18 -1.25
N VAL A 95 -7.17 14.29 0.08
CA VAL A 95 -7.25 13.16 0.99
C VAL A 95 -8.34 13.40 2.03
N HIS A 96 -9.24 12.43 2.17
CA HIS A 96 -10.26 12.39 3.22
C HIS A 96 -10.08 11.13 4.04
N CYS A 97 -10.02 11.26 5.36
CA CYS A 97 -9.78 10.14 6.26
C CYS A 97 -10.76 10.15 7.43
N VAL A 98 -11.25 8.97 7.77
CA VAL A 98 -12.01 8.72 9.00
C VAL A 98 -11.31 7.61 9.75
N GLY A 99 -11.10 7.80 11.05
CA GLY A 99 -10.35 6.84 11.86
C GLY A 99 -11.01 6.49 13.19
N ARG A 100 -10.50 5.44 13.80
CA ARG A 100 -10.76 5.06 15.19
C ARG A 100 -9.47 5.19 15.98
N TYR A 101 -9.61 5.43 17.29
CA TYR A 101 -8.47 5.69 18.16
C TYR A 101 -8.47 4.73 19.35
N ALA A 102 -7.28 4.36 19.77
CA ALA A 102 -7.03 3.66 21.01
C ALA A 102 -7.19 4.62 22.22
N PRO A 103 -7.27 4.09 23.48
CA PRO A 103 -7.44 4.92 24.68
C PRO A 103 -6.38 5.99 24.87
N ASN A 104 -5.18 5.81 24.34
CA ASN A 104 -4.08 6.78 24.42
C ASN A 104 -4.01 7.76 23.25
N GLY A 105 -5.03 7.78 22.36
CA GLY A 105 -5.12 8.71 21.25
C GLY A 105 -4.36 8.30 19.98
N VAL A 106 -3.70 7.15 19.98
CA VAL A 106 -3.09 6.58 18.77
C VAL A 106 -4.17 6.00 17.87
N GLU A 107 -4.11 6.23 16.56
CA GLU A 107 -5.10 5.68 15.65
C GLU A 107 -4.97 4.15 15.53
N SER A 108 -6.09 3.47 15.81
CA SER A 108 -6.19 2.01 15.70
C SER A 108 -6.59 1.55 14.31
N ALA A 109 -7.30 2.40 13.55
CA ALA A 109 -7.69 2.12 12.19
C ALA A 109 -8.01 3.41 11.43
N ALA A 110 -7.91 3.35 10.10
CA ALA A 110 -8.32 4.42 9.21
C ALA A 110 -8.93 3.88 7.92
N THR A 111 -9.96 4.57 7.43
CA THR A 111 -10.45 4.49 6.06
C THR A 111 -10.08 5.78 5.35
N ILE A 112 -9.37 5.66 4.24
CA ILE A 112 -8.71 6.76 3.54
C ILE A 112 -9.21 6.78 2.09
N ASN A 113 -9.82 7.89 1.69
CA ASN A 113 -10.20 8.15 0.31
C ASN A 113 -9.26 9.20 -0.26
N VAL A 114 -8.68 8.90 -1.43
CA VAL A 114 -7.68 9.76 -2.08
C VAL A 114 -8.13 10.07 -3.50
N ALA A 115 -8.10 11.34 -3.88
CA ALA A 115 -8.17 11.77 -5.28
C ALA A 115 -6.77 12.08 -5.79
N TYR A 116 -6.48 11.68 -7.03
CA TYR A 116 -5.18 11.83 -7.66
C TYR A 116 -5.21 12.87 -8.78
N VAL A 117 -4.07 13.49 -9.05
CA VAL A 117 -3.93 14.53 -10.10
C VAL A 117 -4.37 14.01 -11.47
N GLY A 118 -4.11 12.74 -11.78
CA GLY A 118 -4.54 12.08 -13.02
C GLY A 118 -6.03 11.73 -13.09
N GLY A 119 -6.86 12.15 -12.13
CA GLY A 119 -8.30 11.92 -12.09
C GLY A 119 -8.73 10.58 -11.47
N GLY A 120 -7.77 9.72 -11.13
CA GLY A 120 -8.05 8.47 -10.44
C GLY A 120 -8.39 8.67 -8.97
N THR A 121 -8.96 7.63 -8.34
CA THR A 121 -9.32 7.64 -6.91
C THR A 121 -8.87 6.36 -6.23
N ALA A 122 -8.60 6.42 -4.92
CA ALA A 122 -8.36 5.24 -4.11
C ALA A 122 -9.28 5.18 -2.89
N ALA A 123 -9.70 3.96 -2.53
CA ALA A 123 -10.41 3.64 -1.30
C ALA A 123 -9.57 2.62 -0.51
N LEU A 124 -8.98 3.06 0.59
CA LEU A 124 -7.97 2.31 1.32
C LEU A 124 -8.39 2.14 2.78
N THR A 125 -8.07 1.00 3.38
CA THR A 125 -8.32 0.75 4.80
C THR A 125 -7.09 0.13 5.45
N CYS A 126 -6.77 0.57 6.66
CA CYS A 126 -5.77 -0.07 7.50
C CYS A 126 -6.28 -0.15 8.94
N GLY A 127 -5.82 -1.14 9.71
CA GLY A 127 -6.26 -1.25 11.10
C GLY A 127 -5.58 -2.35 11.90
N PHE A 128 -5.49 -2.08 13.22
CA PHE A 128 -5.04 -3.02 14.24
C PHE A 128 -6.21 -3.65 15.00
N ASP A 129 -7.41 -3.10 14.89
CA ASP A 129 -8.59 -3.48 15.66
C ASP A 129 -9.53 -4.47 14.95
N VAL A 130 -9.18 -4.84 13.73
CA VAL A 130 -9.91 -5.83 12.92
C VAL A 130 -8.97 -6.71 12.12
N HIS A 131 -9.46 -7.87 11.68
CA HIS A 131 -8.84 -8.66 10.64
C HIS A 131 -9.34 -8.21 9.26
N GLY A 132 -8.46 -8.24 8.25
CA GLY A 132 -8.80 -7.99 6.86
C GLY A 132 -8.15 -8.99 5.92
N PRO A 133 -8.65 -9.15 4.68
CA PRO A 133 -8.08 -10.04 3.69
C PRO A 133 -6.67 -9.63 3.23
N GLY A 134 -6.34 -8.34 3.27
CA GLY A 134 -5.06 -7.82 2.79
C GLY A 134 -4.97 -7.83 1.27
N ARG A 135 -6.01 -7.35 0.58
CA ARG A 135 -6.10 -7.29 -0.88
C ARG A 135 -5.68 -5.92 -1.43
N MET A 136 -5.22 -5.94 -2.68
CA MET A 136 -5.05 -4.73 -3.48
C MET A 136 -5.61 -4.97 -4.87
N ILE A 137 -6.52 -4.10 -5.31
CA ILE A 137 -7.19 -4.20 -6.61
C ILE A 137 -6.92 -2.91 -7.39
N ILE A 138 -6.34 -3.05 -8.58
CA ILE A 138 -6.08 -1.96 -9.52
C ILE A 138 -7.17 -2.01 -10.58
N LEU A 139 -7.99 -0.97 -10.64
CA LEU A 139 -9.18 -0.87 -11.49
C LEU A 139 -8.88 -0.10 -12.77
N GLY A 140 -9.11 -0.71 -13.89
CA GLY A 140 -8.93 -0.11 -15.21
C GLY A 140 -10.21 -0.11 -16.05
N THR A 141 -10.23 0.65 -17.14
CA THR A 141 -11.39 0.80 -18.04
C THR A 141 -11.75 -0.47 -18.83
N LYS A 142 -10.85 -1.47 -18.88
CA LYS A 142 -11.06 -2.74 -19.62
C LYS A 142 -10.96 -3.98 -18.72
N GLY A 143 -10.79 -3.79 -17.42
CA GLY A 143 -10.63 -4.88 -16.45
C GLY A 143 -9.92 -4.43 -15.20
N TRP A 144 -9.46 -5.37 -14.39
CA TRP A 144 -8.73 -5.09 -13.17
C TRP A 144 -7.62 -6.12 -12.90
N VAL A 145 -6.66 -5.72 -12.09
CA VAL A 145 -5.65 -6.62 -11.51
C VAL A 145 -5.90 -6.73 -10.04
N GLU A 146 -5.99 -7.93 -9.52
CA GLU A 146 -5.98 -8.21 -8.09
C GLU A 146 -4.60 -8.73 -7.68
N VAL A 147 -3.94 -8.04 -6.79
CA VAL A 147 -2.77 -8.53 -6.06
C VAL A 147 -3.27 -9.35 -4.90
N GLN A 148 -2.99 -10.65 -4.93
CA GLN A 148 -3.60 -11.62 -4.02
C GLN A 148 -3.24 -11.35 -2.54
N PRO A 149 -4.09 -11.81 -1.60
CA PRO A 149 -3.81 -11.69 -0.18
C PRO A 149 -2.47 -12.35 0.20
N ARG A 150 -1.69 -11.82 0.96
CA ARG A 150 -1.49 -10.51 1.61
C ARG A 150 -0.62 -9.65 0.69
N PHE A 151 -1.21 -8.63 0.09
CA PHE A 151 -0.60 -7.87 -1.02
C PHE A 151 0.76 -7.23 -0.68
N HIS A 152 1.11 -7.04 0.58
CA HIS A 152 2.40 -6.48 0.99
C HIS A 152 3.58 -7.46 0.85
N HIS A 153 3.30 -8.76 0.62
CA HIS A 153 4.28 -9.79 0.24
C HIS A 153 3.65 -10.83 -0.71
N PRO A 154 3.09 -10.41 -1.85
CA PRO A 154 2.35 -11.28 -2.74
C PRO A 154 3.28 -12.19 -3.54
N THR A 155 2.76 -13.36 -3.91
CA THR A 155 3.40 -14.28 -4.87
C THR A 155 2.58 -14.47 -6.14
N THR A 156 1.37 -13.89 -6.18
CA THR A 156 0.41 -14.13 -7.25
C THR A 156 -0.41 -12.88 -7.51
N ILE A 157 -0.70 -12.63 -8.78
CA ILE A 157 -1.71 -11.67 -9.22
C ILE A 157 -2.74 -12.37 -10.11
N SER A 158 -3.96 -11.86 -10.15
CA SER A 158 -4.96 -12.25 -11.13
C SER A 158 -5.38 -11.07 -12.01
N VAL A 159 -5.45 -11.31 -13.31
CA VAL A 159 -5.85 -10.31 -14.31
C VAL A 159 -7.22 -10.68 -14.82
N HIS A 160 -8.17 -9.77 -14.66
CA HIS A 160 -9.56 -9.93 -15.01
C HIS A 160 -9.96 -8.97 -16.11
N ARG A 161 -10.66 -9.48 -17.12
CA ARG A 161 -11.23 -8.68 -18.24
C ARG A 161 -12.61 -9.19 -18.60
N SER A 162 -13.47 -8.32 -19.08
CA SER A 162 -14.81 -8.72 -19.50
C SER A 162 -14.76 -9.78 -20.61
N GLY A 163 -15.58 -10.82 -20.48
CA GLY A 163 -15.71 -11.90 -21.47
C GLY A 163 -14.51 -12.86 -21.57
N VAL A 164 -13.54 -12.77 -20.68
CA VAL A 164 -12.34 -13.63 -20.67
C VAL A 164 -12.14 -14.24 -19.29
N LEU A 165 -11.74 -15.51 -19.24
CA LEU A 165 -11.38 -16.15 -17.98
C LEU A 165 -10.20 -15.41 -17.31
N PRO A 166 -10.22 -15.29 -15.98
CA PRO A 166 -9.13 -14.68 -15.25
C PRO A 166 -7.80 -15.37 -15.52
N ARG A 167 -6.75 -14.58 -15.76
CA ARG A 167 -5.39 -15.09 -15.90
C ARG A 167 -4.65 -14.95 -14.57
N ILE A 168 -4.19 -16.04 -14.03
CA ILE A 168 -3.32 -16.09 -12.85
C ILE A 168 -1.87 -15.97 -13.30
N ILE A 169 -1.09 -15.12 -12.65
CA ILE A 169 0.35 -14.97 -12.85
C ILE A 169 1.02 -15.20 -11.49
N GLU A 170 1.82 -16.27 -11.44
CA GLU A 170 2.65 -16.56 -10.29
C GLU A 170 4.02 -15.91 -10.46
N ALA A 171 4.50 -15.26 -9.41
CA ALA A 171 5.79 -14.60 -9.38
C ALA A 171 6.51 -14.94 -8.07
N LYS A 172 7.41 -15.90 -8.16
CA LYS A 172 8.14 -16.39 -6.98
C LYS A 172 9.01 -15.29 -6.39
N GLN A 173 8.92 -15.13 -5.08
CA GLN A 173 9.84 -14.27 -4.33
C GLN A 173 11.19 -14.96 -4.15
N ILE A 174 12.25 -14.16 -4.20
CA ILE A 174 13.60 -14.57 -3.77
C ILE A 174 13.73 -14.06 -2.32
N ALA A 175 13.99 -14.98 -1.39
CA ALA A 175 14.03 -14.69 0.03
C ALA A 175 12.73 -14.04 0.57
N ARG A 176 12.82 -13.25 1.66
CA ARG A 176 11.65 -12.63 2.33
C ARG A 176 11.34 -11.20 1.86
N GLY A 177 11.69 -10.84 0.63
CA GLY A 177 11.31 -9.56 0.04
C GLY A 177 12.35 -8.43 0.14
N TYR A 178 13.42 -8.59 0.88
CA TYR A 178 14.50 -7.60 0.99
C TYR A 178 15.69 -7.86 0.04
N ALA A 179 15.58 -8.85 -0.85
CA ALA A 179 16.63 -9.23 -1.80
C ALA A 179 16.27 -8.90 -3.26
N HIS A 180 15.33 -7.96 -3.48
CA HIS A 180 14.85 -7.54 -4.80
C HIS A 180 15.25 -6.12 -5.11
#